data_66212c0eafdd2b0a7dae8687ea6b9e14
#
_entry.id   66212c0eafdd2b0a7dae8687ea6b9e14
#
_cell.length_a   1.000
_cell.length_b   1.000
_cell.length_c   1.000
_cell.angle_alpha   90.00
_cell.angle_beta   90.00
_cell.angle_gamma   90.00
#
_symmetry.space_group_name_H-M   'P 1'
#
loop_
_entity.id
_entity.type
_entity.pdbx_description
1 polymer ?
#
loop_
_entity_poly.entity_id
_entity_poly.type
_entity_poly.pdbx_seq_one_letter_code
_entity_poly.pdbx_strand_id
1 'polypeptide(L)'
;MEIVNKFISLAETQKGVIAVHCKAGLGRTGSLIACYCIKNFQFNAADFIGWIRICRPGSILGPQQHFLIENEKALKEKGKNSPIWKEVSMKFDETDINNQLKVLQSSF
;
A
#
# COMPACT_ATOMS: atom_id res chain seq x y z
N MET A 1 5.57 14.79 4.61
CA MET A 1 5.35 13.69 5.57
C MET A 1 4.29 13.97 6.62
N GLU A 2 4.09 15.21 7.04
CA GLU A 2 3.07 15.53 8.04
C GLU A 2 1.65 15.18 7.57
N ILE A 3 1.31 15.56 6.33
CA ILE A 3 0.00 15.24 5.74
C ILE A 3 -0.15 13.73 5.58
N VAL A 4 0.92 13.06 5.16
CA VAL A 4 0.94 11.60 5.01
C VAL A 4 0.70 10.91 6.35
N ASN A 5 1.36 11.35 7.40
CA ASN A 5 1.19 10.78 8.74
C ASN A 5 -0.23 10.98 9.26
N LYS A 6 -0.83 12.16 9.04
CA LYS A 6 -2.22 12.42 9.40
C LYS A 6 -3.18 11.49 8.66
N PHE A 7 -2.98 11.34 7.35
CA PHE A 7 -3.82 10.47 6.53
C PHE A 7 -3.72 9.01 7.01
N ILE A 8 -2.51 8.52 7.23
CA ILE A 8 -2.30 7.14 7.67
C ILE A 8 -2.98 6.91 9.03
N SER A 9 -2.81 7.83 9.98
CA SER A 9 -3.45 7.72 11.29
C SER A 9 -4.97 7.66 11.19
N LEU A 10 -5.56 8.53 10.36
CA LEU A 10 -7.01 8.51 10.14
C LEU A 10 -7.47 7.20 9.51
N ALA A 11 -6.75 6.73 8.49
CA ALA A 11 -7.10 5.49 7.81
C ALA A 11 -7.01 4.28 8.74
N GLU A 12 -6.00 4.23 9.58
CA GLU A 12 -5.80 3.12 10.52
C GLU A 12 -6.84 3.08 11.63
N THR A 13 -7.43 4.22 11.98
CA THR A 13 -8.44 4.30 13.05
C THR A 13 -9.87 4.10 12.55
N GLN A 14 -10.11 4.18 11.25
CA GLN A 14 -11.44 3.95 10.69
C GLN A 14 -11.77 2.46 10.59
N LYS A 15 -13.00 2.12 10.94
CA LYS A 15 -13.47 0.72 10.90
C LYS A 15 -14.26 0.38 9.64
N GLY A 16 -14.56 1.35 8.80
CA GLY A 16 -15.36 1.16 7.59
C GLY A 16 -14.58 1.47 6.34
N VAL A 17 -15.31 1.59 5.24
CA VAL A 17 -14.74 1.97 3.95
C VAL A 17 -14.31 3.43 3.98
N ILE A 18 -13.15 3.72 3.41
CA ILE A 18 -12.61 5.08 3.33
C ILE A 18 -12.58 5.51 1.87
N ALA A 19 -13.14 6.69 1.60
CA ALA A 19 -13.03 7.33 0.29
C ALA A 19 -11.92 8.36 0.33
N VAL A 20 -10.96 8.24 -0.59
CA VAL A 20 -9.84 9.18 -0.71
C VAL A 20 -9.97 9.93 -2.02
N HIS A 21 -9.97 11.26 -1.94
CA HIS A 21 -10.06 12.09 -3.14
C HIS A 21 -9.21 13.34 -3.00
N CYS A 22 -8.84 13.91 -4.13
CA CYS A 22 -8.21 15.20 -4.24
C CYS A 22 -8.79 15.95 -5.44
N LYS A 23 -8.34 17.16 -5.70
CA LYS A 23 -8.91 18.01 -6.75
C LYS A 23 -8.98 17.32 -8.10
N ALA A 24 -7.89 16.65 -8.51
CA ALA A 24 -7.82 15.93 -9.77
C ALA A 24 -8.02 14.42 -9.63
N GLY A 25 -7.89 13.88 -8.42
CA GLY A 25 -8.05 12.45 -8.13
C GLY A 25 -6.94 11.55 -8.68
N LEU A 26 -5.85 12.10 -9.18
CA LEU A 26 -4.79 11.31 -9.83
C LEU A 26 -3.52 11.18 -8.97
N GLY A 27 -2.73 12.24 -8.87
CA GLY A 27 -1.44 12.17 -8.22
C GLY A 27 -1.52 12.02 -6.70
N ARG A 28 -2.15 12.97 -6.03
CA ARG A 28 -2.18 13.03 -4.56
C ARG A 28 -2.94 11.88 -3.93
N THR A 29 -4.08 11.53 -4.50
CA THR A 29 -4.88 10.41 -4.00
C THR A 29 -4.10 9.10 -4.07
N GLY A 30 -3.54 8.80 -5.23
CA GLY A 30 -2.72 7.60 -5.41
C GLY A 30 -1.52 7.56 -4.48
N SER A 31 -0.86 8.69 -4.28
CA SER A 31 0.31 8.78 -3.40
C SER A 31 -0.03 8.52 -1.94
N LEU A 32 -1.15 9.05 -1.45
CA LEU A 32 -1.60 8.80 -0.07
C LEU A 32 -1.94 7.33 0.15
N ILE A 33 -2.66 6.72 -0.79
CA ILE A 33 -2.98 5.29 -0.74
C ILE A 33 -1.69 4.46 -0.78
N ALA A 34 -0.74 4.84 -1.63
CA ALA A 34 0.55 4.18 -1.72
C ALA A 34 1.31 4.21 -0.40
N CYS A 35 1.36 5.36 0.27
CA CYS A 35 2.02 5.48 1.56
C CYS A 35 1.41 4.56 2.61
N TYR A 36 0.09 4.48 2.66
CA TYR A 36 -0.62 3.57 3.55
C TYR A 36 -0.28 2.12 3.27
N CYS A 37 -0.29 1.72 2.00
CA CYS A 37 0.01 0.35 1.61
C CYS A 37 1.47 -0.03 1.83
N ILE A 38 2.41 0.88 1.56
CA ILE A 38 3.83 0.64 1.82
C ILE A 38 4.07 0.43 3.31
N LYS A 39 3.49 1.28 4.15
CA LYS A 39 3.63 1.15 5.59
C LYS A 39 3.01 -0.13 6.13
N ASN A 40 1.74 -0.37 5.84
CA ASN A 40 0.96 -1.40 6.52
C ASN A 40 0.98 -2.76 5.82
N PHE A 41 1.30 -2.82 4.54
CA PHE A 41 1.38 -4.07 3.78
C PHE A 41 2.77 -4.33 3.21
N GLN A 42 3.74 -3.49 3.53
CA GLN A 42 5.14 -3.63 3.14
C GLN A 42 5.36 -3.75 1.63
N PHE A 43 4.52 -3.08 0.83
CA PHE A 43 4.71 -3.01 -0.62
C PHE A 43 6.00 -2.27 -0.97
N ASN A 44 6.66 -2.70 -2.03
CA ASN A 44 7.70 -1.89 -2.65
C ASN A 44 7.03 -0.76 -3.43
N ALA A 45 7.61 0.44 -3.37
CA ALA A 45 7.04 1.61 -4.05
C ALA A 45 6.86 1.37 -5.55
N ALA A 46 7.89 0.82 -6.21
CA ALA A 46 7.83 0.56 -7.64
C ALA A 46 6.72 -0.42 -8.01
N ASP A 47 6.55 -1.47 -7.23
CA ASP A 47 5.51 -2.48 -7.46
C ASP A 47 4.12 -1.90 -7.27
N PHE A 48 3.93 -1.09 -6.23
CA PHE A 48 2.65 -0.44 -5.98
C PHE A 48 2.30 0.55 -7.09
N ILE A 49 3.27 1.35 -7.55
CA ILE A 49 3.06 2.31 -8.62
C ILE A 49 2.61 1.59 -9.90
N GLY A 50 3.26 0.49 -10.24
CA GLY A 50 2.88 -0.31 -11.39
C GLY A 50 1.46 -0.84 -11.28
N TRP A 51 1.11 -1.41 -10.13
CA TRP A 51 -0.22 -1.98 -9.88
C TRP A 51 -1.32 -0.92 -9.92
N ILE A 52 -1.13 0.22 -9.25
CA ILE A 52 -2.19 1.24 -9.19
C ILE A 52 -2.42 1.90 -10.55
N ARG A 53 -1.40 1.96 -11.40
CA ARG A 53 -1.55 2.49 -12.76
C ARG A 53 -2.35 1.56 -13.66
N ILE A 54 -2.38 0.28 -13.37
CA ILE A 54 -3.26 -0.68 -14.05
C ILE A 54 -4.70 -0.45 -13.61
N CYS A 55 -4.93 -0.34 -12.31
CA CYS A 55 -6.27 -0.13 -11.75
C CYS A 55 -6.83 1.26 -12.07
N ARG A 56 -5.98 2.25 -12.11
CA ARG A 56 -6.35 3.65 -12.27
C ARG A 56 -5.28 4.39 -13.06
N PRO A 57 -5.35 4.40 -14.39
CA PRO A 57 -4.35 5.04 -15.23
C PRO A 57 -4.15 6.51 -14.90
N GLY A 58 -2.91 6.97 -14.95
CA GLY A 58 -2.55 8.34 -14.61
C GLY A 58 -2.32 8.62 -13.14
N SER A 59 -2.43 7.60 -12.28
CA SER A 59 -2.14 7.75 -10.86
C SER A 59 -0.64 7.90 -10.63
N ILE A 60 -0.27 8.70 -9.63
CA ILE A 60 1.10 8.91 -9.18
C ILE A 60 1.98 9.50 -10.29
N LEU A 61 1.93 10.82 -10.39
CA LEU A 61 2.73 11.56 -11.37
C LEU A 61 4.20 11.64 -10.95
N GLY A 62 5.07 12.09 -11.87
CA GLY A 62 6.52 12.08 -11.70
C GLY A 62 7.06 12.49 -10.33
N PRO A 63 6.76 13.71 -9.82
CA PRO A 63 7.27 14.13 -8.50
C PRO A 63 6.79 13.24 -7.36
N GLN A 64 5.55 12.75 -7.40
CA GLN A 64 5.01 11.86 -6.39
C GLN A 64 5.70 10.48 -6.45
N GLN A 65 6.06 10.03 -7.63
CA GLN A 65 6.80 8.77 -7.78
C GLN A 65 8.15 8.84 -7.07
N HIS A 66 8.90 9.91 -7.26
CA HIS A 66 10.16 10.13 -6.56
C HIS A 66 9.97 10.18 -5.04
N PHE A 67 8.94 10.88 -4.59
CA PHE A 67 8.61 10.96 -3.17
C PHE A 67 8.40 9.57 -2.57
N LEU A 68 7.65 8.72 -3.24
CA LEU A 68 7.36 7.37 -2.74
C LEU A 68 8.62 6.51 -2.68
N ILE A 69 9.45 6.57 -3.72
CA ILE A 69 10.70 5.81 -3.76
C ILE A 69 11.65 6.25 -2.65
N GLU A 70 11.79 7.57 -2.46
CA GLU A 70 12.66 8.11 -1.43
C GLU A 70 12.19 7.76 -0.01
N ASN A 71 10.90 7.68 0.21
CA ASN A 71 10.31 7.45 1.53
C ASN A 71 9.92 5.99 1.80
N GLU A 72 10.12 5.09 0.85
CA GLU A 72 9.77 3.68 0.98
C GLU A 72 10.39 3.05 2.23
N LYS A 73 11.67 3.24 2.42
CA LYS A 73 12.39 2.65 3.57
C LYS A 73 11.84 3.15 4.89
N ALA A 74 11.61 4.46 4.99
CA ALA A 74 11.09 5.07 6.22
C ALA A 74 9.67 4.57 6.52
N LEU A 75 8.81 4.46 5.52
CA LEU A 75 7.46 3.95 5.68
C LEU A 75 7.46 2.47 6.09
N LYS A 76 8.29 1.65 5.49
CA LYS A 76 8.43 0.24 5.86
C LYS A 76 8.91 0.07 7.29
N GLU A 77 9.87 0.86 7.72
CA GLU A 77 10.35 0.84 9.10
C GLU A 77 9.26 1.18 10.10
N LYS A 78 8.45 2.19 9.81
CA LYS A 78 7.31 2.55 10.66
C LYS A 78 6.27 1.44 10.71
N GLY A 79 6.13 0.67 9.65
CA GLY A 79 5.13 -0.39 9.53
C GLY A 79 5.55 -1.75 10.05
N LYS A 80 6.83 -1.97 10.35
CA LYS A 80 7.32 -3.28 10.81
C LYS A 80 6.56 -3.82 12.02
N ASN A 81 6.21 -2.94 12.95
CA ASN A 81 5.50 -3.30 14.16
C ASN A 81 4.02 -2.90 14.12
N SER A 82 3.52 -2.54 12.93
CA SER A 82 2.11 -2.18 12.75
C SER A 82 1.20 -3.37 13.08
N PRO A 83 0.12 -3.15 13.85
CA PRO A 83 -0.86 -4.20 14.09
C PRO A 83 -1.46 -4.76 12.81
N ILE A 84 -1.66 -3.91 11.80
CA ILE A 84 -2.19 -4.32 10.49
C ILE A 84 -1.22 -5.27 9.80
N TRP A 85 0.07 -4.94 9.77
CA TRP A 85 1.08 -5.81 9.15
C TRP A 85 1.24 -7.12 9.90
N LYS A 86 1.22 -7.08 11.21
CA LYS A 86 1.27 -8.29 12.03
C LYS A 86 0.11 -9.24 11.71
N GLU A 87 -1.10 -8.71 11.61
CA GLU A 87 -2.28 -9.49 11.25
C GLU A 87 -2.16 -10.07 9.84
N VAL A 88 -1.79 -9.24 8.87
CA VAL A 88 -1.66 -9.67 7.46
C VAL A 88 -0.55 -10.71 7.31
N SER A 89 0.61 -10.49 7.90
CA SER A 89 1.73 -11.43 7.79
C SER A 89 1.44 -12.78 8.42
N MET A 90 0.64 -12.81 9.47
CA MET A 90 0.20 -14.06 10.08
C MET A 90 -0.75 -14.86 9.18
N LYS A 91 -1.56 -14.17 8.37
CA LYS A 91 -2.48 -14.81 7.42
C LYS A 91 -1.78 -15.37 6.20
N PHE A 92 -0.59 -14.88 5.88
CA PHE A 92 0.19 -15.28 4.71
C PHE A 92 1.50 -15.97 5.15
N ASP A 93 1.41 -16.95 6.06
CA ASP A 93 2.56 -17.77 6.41
C ASP A 93 2.95 -18.68 5.22
N GLU A 94 4.12 -19.30 5.29
CA GLU A 94 4.64 -20.13 4.20
C GLU A 94 3.67 -21.26 3.82
N THR A 95 2.97 -21.82 4.80
CA THR A 95 2.01 -22.91 4.57
C THR A 95 0.83 -22.43 3.73
N ASP A 96 0.27 -21.27 4.06
CA ASP A 96 -0.84 -20.69 3.34
C ASP A 96 -0.45 -20.32 1.91
N ILE A 97 0.73 -19.73 1.72
CA ILE A 97 1.25 -19.39 0.41
C ILE A 97 1.41 -20.65 -0.45
N ASN A 98 1.99 -21.70 0.11
CA ASN A 98 2.19 -22.97 -0.58
C ASN A 98 0.85 -23.61 -0.97
N ASN A 99 -0.14 -23.57 -0.09
CA ASN A 99 -1.48 -24.08 -0.38
C ASN A 99 -2.16 -23.30 -1.50
N GLN A 100 -2.04 -21.96 -1.50
CA GLN A 100 -2.58 -21.13 -2.56
C GLN A 100 -1.90 -21.40 -3.90
N LEU A 101 -0.58 -21.58 -3.91
CA LEU A 101 0.17 -21.94 -5.12
C LEU A 101 -0.27 -23.28 -5.67
N LYS A 102 -0.50 -24.27 -4.83
CA LYS A 102 -1.01 -25.58 -5.26
C LYS A 102 -2.39 -25.47 -5.91
N VAL A 103 -3.28 -24.68 -5.33
CA VAL A 103 -4.61 -24.44 -5.90
C VAL A 103 -4.50 -23.78 -7.27
N LEU A 104 -3.64 -22.77 -7.41
CA LEU A 104 -3.40 -22.12 -8.70
C LEU A 104 -2.82 -23.06 -9.73
N GLN A 105 -1.86 -23.89 -9.36
CA GLN A 105 -1.26 -24.88 -10.26
C GLN A 105 -2.27 -25.92 -10.74
N SER A 106 -3.18 -26.35 -9.87
CA SER A 106 -4.22 -27.31 -10.24
C SER A 106 -5.33 -26.70 -11.09
N SER A 107 -5.46 -25.37 -11.12
CA SER A 107 -6.44 -24.63 -11.93
C SER A 107 -5.95 -24.37 -13.36
N PHE A 108 -4.69 -24.56 -13.60
CA PHE A 108 -4.06 -24.41 -14.90
C PHE A 108 -3.61 -25.76 -15.43
#